data_21d313fe549f3d519fd9a4fd05d4ca3d
#
_entry.id   21d313fe549f3d519fd9a4fd05d4ca3d
#
_cell.length_a   1.000
_cell.length_b   1.000
_cell.length_c   1.000
_cell.angle_alpha   90.00
_cell.angle_beta   90.00
_cell.angle_gamma   90.00
#
_symmetry.space_group_name_H-M   'P 1'
#
loop_
_entity.id
_entity.type
_entity.pdbx_description
1 polymer ?
#
loop_
_entity_poly.entity_id
_entity_poly.type
_entity_poly.pdbx_seq_one_letter_code
_entity_poly.pdbx_strand_id
1 'polypeptide(L)'
;QSALYLLAGDILTTGLRGLVLLLPSCSGILAESFPLYMLRCARIYDLPFTREVHPMYTEGIPAIEEVRFSICHNRGCFGGCNFCALAFHQGRMVTSRSIDSVVEEAQLLAEDPQFKGYIHDVGGPSANFRHTSCQKQKKCGMCRNRSCLAPEPCPNLDADHSEYTQLLQRLRQPPQVH
;
A
#
# COMPACT_ATOMS: atom_id res chain seq x y z
N GLN A 1 -20.95 9.08 2.57
CA GLN A 1 -19.82 8.22 2.18
C GLN A 1 -18.58 9.04 1.83
N SER A 2 -18.73 10.24 1.24
CA SER A 2 -17.59 11.16 0.98
C SER A 2 -16.93 11.69 2.25
N ALA A 3 -17.64 11.80 3.36
CA ALA A 3 -17.13 12.26 4.65
C ALA A 3 -16.17 11.24 5.31
N LEU A 4 -16.30 9.94 5.02
CA LEU A 4 -15.42 8.92 5.56
C LEU A 4 -14.01 8.94 4.91
N TYR A 5 -13.91 9.35 3.66
CA TYR A 5 -12.62 9.48 2.97
C TYR A 5 -11.80 10.67 3.48
N LEU A 6 -12.45 11.79 3.78
CA LEU A 6 -11.81 12.97 4.36
C LEU A 6 -11.39 12.73 5.83
N LEU A 7 -12.24 12.07 6.62
CA LEU A 7 -11.93 11.76 8.02
C LEU A 7 -10.79 10.74 8.18
N ALA A 8 -10.65 9.76 7.28
CA ALA A 8 -9.54 8.81 7.33
C ALA A 8 -8.19 9.47 6.98
N GLY A 9 -8.17 10.44 6.06
CA GLY A 9 -6.97 11.22 5.72
C GLY A 9 -6.55 12.16 6.86
N ASP A 10 -7.49 12.90 7.42
CA ASP A 10 -7.21 13.93 8.42
C ASP A 10 -6.91 13.36 9.82
N ILE A 11 -7.54 12.27 10.22
CA ILE A 11 -7.26 11.60 11.51
C ILE A 11 -5.87 10.95 11.49
N LEU A 12 -5.43 10.40 10.35
CA LEU A 12 -4.09 9.80 10.23
C LEU A 12 -2.96 10.84 10.17
N THR A 13 -3.22 12.03 9.61
CA THR A 13 -2.16 13.05 9.46
C THR A 13 -2.10 14.03 10.60
N THR A 14 -3.22 14.47 11.16
CA THR A 14 -3.28 15.46 12.23
C THR A 14 -3.12 14.85 13.62
N GLY A 15 -3.70 13.70 13.90
CA GLY A 15 -3.57 13.03 15.20
C GLY A 15 -2.15 12.58 15.54
N LEU A 16 -1.38 12.12 14.54
CA LEU A 16 0.01 11.72 14.73
C LEU A 16 0.99 12.91 14.79
N ARG A 17 0.72 14.01 14.08
CA ARG A 17 1.58 15.21 14.13
C ARG A 17 1.53 15.93 15.46
N GLY A 18 0.39 15.95 16.11
CA GLY A 18 0.24 16.57 17.45
C GLY A 18 0.99 15.81 18.56
N LEU A 19 1.07 14.49 18.46
CA LEU A 19 1.72 13.65 19.46
C LEU A 19 3.24 13.58 19.30
N VAL A 20 3.74 13.72 18.08
CA VAL A 20 5.19 13.64 17.76
C VAL A 20 5.96 14.90 18.20
N LEU A 21 5.30 16.04 18.36
CA LEU A 21 5.96 17.32 18.68
C LEU A 21 6.25 17.52 20.18
N LEU A 22 5.77 16.65 21.07
CA LEU A 22 5.86 16.86 22.51
C LEU A 22 6.87 15.99 23.27
N LEU A 23 7.65 15.11 22.58
CA LEU A 23 8.59 14.22 23.26
C LEU A 23 10.01 14.27 22.69
N PRO A 24 11.05 14.52 23.50
CA PRO A 24 12.44 14.66 23.04
C PRO A 24 13.17 13.34 22.71
N SER A 25 12.52 12.17 22.77
CA SER A 25 13.15 10.88 22.45
C SER A 25 12.17 9.90 21.81
N CYS A 26 11.88 10.14 20.50
CA CYS A 26 10.87 9.38 19.77
C CYS A 26 11.30 7.98 19.28
N SER A 27 12.48 7.48 19.58
CA SER A 27 12.98 6.21 19.05
C SER A 27 12.27 4.96 19.59
N GLY A 28 11.73 5.00 20.81
CA GLY A 28 11.03 3.86 21.41
C GLY A 28 9.55 3.76 21.00
N ILE A 29 8.85 4.88 20.93
CA ILE A 29 7.40 4.92 20.69
C ILE A 29 7.04 4.53 19.25
N LEU A 30 7.89 4.86 18.28
CA LEU A 30 7.66 4.48 16.87
C LEU A 30 7.83 2.97 16.63
N ALA A 31 8.71 2.30 17.36
CA ALA A 31 8.93 0.86 17.22
C ALA A 31 7.75 0.05 17.78
N GLU A 32 7.09 0.52 18.84
CA GLU A 32 5.92 -0.16 19.43
C GLU A 32 4.62 0.16 18.67
N SER A 33 4.51 1.33 18.06
CA SER A 33 3.32 1.75 17.32
C SER A 33 3.24 1.19 15.90
N PHE A 34 4.36 0.78 15.31
CA PHE A 34 4.40 0.25 13.97
C PHE A 34 3.58 -1.05 13.77
N PRO A 35 3.66 -2.06 14.65
CA PRO A 35 2.79 -3.25 14.55
C PRO A 35 1.31 -2.91 14.66
N LEU A 36 0.93 -1.97 15.54
CA LEU A 36 -0.46 -1.53 15.69
C LEU A 36 -0.96 -0.77 14.45
N TYR A 37 -0.11 0.04 13.83
CA TYR A 37 -0.40 0.70 12.57
C TYR A 37 -0.62 -0.30 11.44
N MET A 38 0.23 -1.33 11.33
CA MET A 38 0.09 -2.39 10.33
C MET A 38 -1.21 -3.19 10.52
N LEU A 39 -1.57 -3.52 11.75
CA LEU A 39 -2.84 -4.17 12.09
C LEU A 39 -4.07 -3.32 11.71
N ARG A 40 -4.01 -2.01 11.93
CA ARG A 40 -5.08 -1.08 11.52
C ARG A 40 -5.18 -0.97 10.00
N CYS A 41 -4.06 -0.93 9.30
CA CYS A 41 -4.05 -0.92 7.84
C CYS A 41 -4.63 -2.22 7.27
N ALA A 42 -4.31 -3.39 7.83
CA ALA A 42 -4.88 -4.66 7.40
C ALA A 42 -6.42 -4.64 7.49
N ARG A 43 -6.97 -4.21 8.62
CA ARG A 43 -8.43 -4.10 8.81
C ARG A 43 -9.14 -3.19 7.81
N ILE A 44 -8.48 -2.19 7.25
CA ILE A 44 -9.07 -1.32 6.23
C ILE A 44 -9.32 -2.10 4.93
N TYR A 45 -8.44 -3.03 4.59
CA TYR A 45 -8.60 -3.87 3.41
C TYR A 45 -9.67 -4.96 3.57
N ASP A 46 -10.03 -5.30 4.82
CA ASP A 46 -11.10 -6.25 5.13
C ASP A 46 -12.50 -5.61 5.08
N LEU A 47 -12.57 -4.27 4.92
CA LEU A 47 -13.85 -3.57 4.79
C LEU A 47 -14.49 -3.88 3.42
N PRO A 48 -15.84 -4.00 3.39
CA PRO A 48 -16.55 -4.26 2.13
C PRO A 48 -16.33 -3.12 1.15
N PHE A 49 -15.81 -3.45 -0.02
CA PHE A 49 -15.51 -2.54 -1.10
C PHE A 49 -16.36 -2.88 -2.32
N THR A 50 -17.21 -1.96 -2.74
CA THR A 50 -18.22 -2.21 -3.78
C THR A 50 -17.65 -2.35 -5.18
N ARG A 51 -16.50 -1.75 -5.46
CA ARG A 51 -15.88 -1.69 -6.81
C ARG A 51 -16.80 -1.13 -7.90
N GLU A 52 -17.83 -0.39 -7.49
CA GLU A 52 -18.81 0.22 -8.37
C GLU A 52 -18.63 1.72 -8.45
N VAL A 53 -19.05 2.30 -9.55
CA VAL A 53 -19.14 3.76 -9.68
C VAL A 53 -20.23 4.30 -8.77
N HIS A 54 -20.07 5.53 -8.30
CA HIS A 54 -21.09 6.17 -7.50
C HIS A 54 -22.39 6.33 -8.31
N PRO A 55 -23.59 6.04 -7.74
CA PRO A 55 -24.87 6.10 -8.46
C PRO A 55 -25.21 7.43 -9.13
N MET A 56 -24.53 8.51 -8.76
CA MET A 56 -24.71 9.82 -9.45
C MET A 56 -24.24 9.81 -10.90
N TYR A 57 -23.36 8.88 -11.28
CA TYR A 57 -22.89 8.75 -12.66
C TYR A 57 -23.81 7.81 -13.41
N THR A 58 -24.73 8.37 -14.19
CA THR A 58 -25.72 7.61 -14.99
C THR A 58 -25.13 7.04 -16.29
N GLU A 59 -24.08 7.65 -16.78
CA GLU A 59 -23.28 7.16 -17.90
C GLU A 59 -22.09 6.39 -17.35
N GLY A 60 -21.69 5.32 -18.01
CA GLY A 60 -20.52 4.53 -17.58
C GLY A 60 -19.26 5.37 -17.54
N ILE A 61 -18.35 5.05 -16.65
CA ILE A 61 -17.02 5.66 -16.55
C ILE A 61 -16.01 4.69 -17.18
N PRO A 62 -15.44 4.99 -18.36
CA PRO A 62 -14.50 4.07 -19.02
C PRO A 62 -13.30 3.67 -18.16
N ALA A 63 -12.81 4.59 -17.33
CA ALA A 63 -11.68 4.34 -16.43
C ALA A 63 -11.94 3.24 -15.38
N ILE A 64 -13.20 2.95 -15.03
CA ILE A 64 -13.49 1.89 -14.06
C ILE A 64 -13.18 0.51 -14.63
N GLU A 65 -13.32 0.32 -15.92
CA GLU A 65 -13.03 -0.95 -16.58
C GLU A 65 -11.56 -1.36 -16.44
N GLU A 66 -10.67 -0.36 -16.40
CA GLU A 66 -9.24 -0.58 -16.24
C GLU A 66 -8.83 -0.92 -14.80
N VAL A 67 -9.56 -0.41 -13.80
CA VAL A 67 -9.12 -0.49 -12.40
C VAL A 67 -10.00 -1.36 -11.52
N ARG A 68 -11.20 -1.72 -11.97
CA ARG A 68 -12.20 -2.43 -11.18
C ARG A 68 -11.66 -3.73 -10.57
N PHE A 69 -10.96 -4.51 -11.39
CA PHE A 69 -10.37 -5.79 -11.00
C PHE A 69 -8.85 -5.68 -10.77
N SER A 70 -8.45 -4.63 -10.05
CA SER A 70 -7.07 -4.43 -9.63
C SER A 70 -6.96 -4.54 -8.12
N ILE A 71 -5.84 -5.04 -7.63
CA ILE A 71 -5.54 -5.24 -6.21
C ILE A 71 -4.35 -4.39 -5.81
N CYS A 72 -4.52 -3.57 -4.77
CA CYS A 72 -3.43 -2.82 -4.17
C CYS A 72 -2.78 -3.66 -3.05
N HIS A 73 -1.54 -4.08 -3.23
CA HIS A 73 -0.83 -4.92 -2.25
C HIS A 73 0.10 -4.15 -1.31
N ASN A 74 0.52 -2.93 -1.68
CA ASN A 74 1.44 -2.12 -0.88
C ASN A 74 1.15 -0.63 -1.02
N ARG A 75 1.68 0.14 -0.08
CA ARG A 75 1.69 1.61 -0.09
C ARG A 75 3.07 2.12 0.30
N GLY A 76 3.36 3.36 -0.11
CA GLY A 76 4.66 3.99 0.13
C GLY A 76 5.70 3.60 -0.92
N CYS A 77 6.66 4.48 -1.14
CA CYS A 77 7.74 4.24 -2.09
C CYS A 77 9.00 5.00 -1.67
N PHE A 78 10.11 4.29 -1.56
CA PHE A 78 11.41 4.90 -1.26
C PHE A 78 12.20 5.34 -2.50
N GLY A 79 11.59 5.28 -3.69
CA GLY A 79 12.23 5.63 -4.96
C GLY A 79 12.71 7.07 -5.04
N GLY A 80 11.85 8.01 -4.61
CA GLY A 80 12.19 9.44 -4.58
C GLY A 80 12.39 10.06 -5.97
N CYS A 81 11.72 9.55 -7.01
CA CYS A 81 11.80 10.06 -8.37
C CYS A 81 11.28 11.50 -8.45
N ASN A 82 11.98 12.37 -9.15
CA ASN A 82 11.68 13.82 -9.20
C ASN A 82 10.30 14.14 -9.79
N PHE A 83 9.77 13.31 -10.67
CA PHE A 83 8.46 13.49 -11.29
C PHE A 83 7.30 12.88 -10.50
N CYS A 84 7.59 12.09 -9.48
CA CYS A 84 6.59 11.23 -8.82
C CYS A 84 6.16 11.79 -7.47
N ALA A 85 4.87 12.01 -7.28
CA ALA A 85 4.30 12.50 -6.03
C ALA A 85 3.97 11.40 -5.00
N LEU A 86 4.15 10.12 -5.32
CA LEU A 86 3.78 9.01 -4.43
C LEU A 86 4.43 9.09 -3.06
N ALA A 87 5.70 9.47 -2.98
CA ALA A 87 6.40 9.63 -1.72
C ALA A 87 5.78 10.74 -0.82
N PHE A 88 5.13 11.74 -1.41
CA PHE A 88 4.43 12.80 -0.67
C PHE A 88 3.04 12.34 -0.22
N HIS A 89 2.32 11.57 -1.02
CA HIS A 89 0.97 11.08 -0.70
C HIS A 89 0.96 9.89 0.23
N GLN A 90 1.85 8.93 0.00
CA GLN A 90 1.86 7.63 0.69
C GLN A 90 3.02 7.46 1.65
N GLY A 91 3.97 8.39 1.63
CA GLY A 91 5.20 8.33 2.43
C GLY A 91 6.30 7.52 1.75
N ARG A 92 7.49 7.61 2.35
CA ARG A 92 8.72 6.97 1.84
C ARG A 92 8.96 5.58 2.45
N MET A 93 8.14 5.16 3.39
CA MET A 93 8.22 3.83 4.00
C MET A 93 7.20 2.91 3.34
N VAL A 94 7.68 1.79 2.83
CA VAL A 94 6.81 0.79 2.21
C VAL A 94 6.13 -0.03 3.30
N THR A 95 4.81 -0.15 3.18
CA THR A 95 3.96 -1.00 4.00
C THR A 95 3.15 -1.92 3.10
N SER A 96 3.10 -3.21 3.40
CA SER A 96 2.44 -4.20 2.56
C SER A 96 1.39 -4.97 3.34
N ARG A 97 0.37 -5.40 2.63
CA ARG A 97 -0.61 -6.38 3.12
C ARG A 97 0.04 -7.77 3.19
N SER A 98 -0.51 -8.65 4.02
CA SER A 98 -0.14 -10.06 3.99
C SER A 98 -0.47 -10.67 2.62
N ILE A 99 0.27 -11.71 2.24
CA ILE A 99 0.00 -12.45 1.01
C ILE A 99 -1.40 -13.05 1.06
N ASP A 100 -1.81 -13.59 2.21
CA ASP A 100 -3.11 -14.21 2.39
C ASP A 100 -4.26 -13.20 2.18
N SER A 101 -4.17 -11.98 2.73
CA SER A 101 -5.15 -10.93 2.51
C SER A 101 -5.30 -10.55 1.02
N VAL A 102 -4.22 -10.54 0.27
CA VAL A 102 -4.26 -10.27 -1.18
C VAL A 102 -4.88 -11.44 -1.95
N VAL A 103 -4.57 -12.68 -1.56
CA VAL A 103 -5.15 -13.88 -2.17
C VAL A 103 -6.65 -13.99 -1.87
N GLU A 104 -7.08 -13.70 -0.65
CA GLU A 104 -8.50 -13.64 -0.27
C GLU A 104 -9.26 -12.60 -1.11
N GLU A 105 -8.69 -11.42 -1.31
CA GLU A 105 -9.29 -10.41 -2.20
C GLU A 105 -9.38 -10.90 -3.65
N ALA A 106 -8.36 -11.59 -4.15
CA ALA A 106 -8.39 -12.17 -5.50
C ALA A 106 -9.49 -13.23 -5.64
N GLN A 107 -9.75 -14.02 -4.60
CA GLN A 107 -10.85 -14.98 -4.59
C GLN A 107 -12.21 -14.28 -4.61
N LEU A 108 -12.39 -13.21 -3.83
CA LEU A 108 -13.61 -12.40 -3.85
C LEU A 108 -13.85 -11.75 -5.22
N LEU A 109 -12.77 -11.32 -5.90
CA LEU A 109 -12.90 -10.83 -7.28
C LEU A 109 -13.37 -11.91 -8.25
N ALA A 110 -12.89 -13.13 -8.09
CA ALA A 110 -13.28 -14.25 -8.94
C ALA A 110 -14.75 -14.67 -8.76
N GLU A 111 -15.39 -14.30 -7.63
CA GLU A 111 -16.82 -14.51 -7.37
C GLU A 111 -17.72 -13.44 -8.02
N ASP A 112 -17.16 -12.32 -8.47
CA ASP A 112 -17.93 -11.25 -9.12
C ASP A 112 -18.43 -11.73 -10.50
N PRO A 113 -19.77 -11.65 -10.78
CA PRO A 113 -20.34 -12.07 -12.04
C PRO A 113 -19.77 -11.38 -13.29
N GLN A 114 -19.17 -10.21 -13.11
CA GLN A 114 -18.54 -9.45 -14.21
C GLN A 114 -17.05 -9.74 -14.36
N PHE A 115 -16.46 -10.58 -13.49
CA PHE A 115 -15.06 -10.96 -13.60
C PHE A 115 -14.82 -11.86 -14.82
N LYS A 116 -13.88 -11.43 -15.64
CA LYS A 116 -13.56 -12.13 -16.93
C LYS A 116 -12.34 -13.05 -16.83
N GLY A 117 -11.89 -13.39 -15.61
CA GLY A 117 -10.72 -14.23 -15.37
C GLY A 117 -9.38 -13.48 -15.26
N TYR A 118 -9.38 -12.17 -15.40
CA TYR A 118 -8.15 -11.37 -15.40
C TYR A 118 -8.14 -10.35 -14.27
N ILE A 119 -7.09 -10.37 -13.47
CA ILE A 119 -6.74 -9.28 -12.55
C ILE A 119 -5.82 -8.33 -13.33
N HIS A 120 -6.27 -7.11 -13.57
CA HIS A 120 -5.58 -6.14 -14.43
C HIS A 120 -4.26 -5.67 -13.83
N ASP A 121 -4.22 -5.51 -12.51
CA ASP A 121 -3.00 -5.12 -11.81
C ASP A 121 -2.99 -5.68 -10.38
N VAL A 122 -1.86 -6.21 -9.96
CA VAL A 122 -1.53 -6.52 -8.58
C VAL A 122 -0.38 -5.61 -8.20
N GLY A 123 -0.73 -4.37 -7.90
CA GLY A 123 0.21 -3.29 -7.85
C GLY A 123 0.17 -2.47 -6.58
N GLY A 124 0.87 -1.41 -6.66
CA GLY A 124 1.03 -0.36 -5.71
C GLY A 124 1.79 0.77 -6.38
N PRO A 125 2.63 1.51 -5.67
CA PRO A 125 3.63 2.37 -6.30
C PRO A 125 4.49 1.58 -7.29
N SER A 126 4.81 2.18 -8.42
CA SER A 126 5.44 1.53 -9.60
C SER A 126 6.68 0.67 -9.34
N ALA A 127 7.31 0.84 -8.20
CA ALA A 127 8.48 0.05 -7.81
C ALA A 127 8.14 -1.35 -7.26
N ASN A 128 6.87 -1.64 -6.92
CA ASN A 128 6.38 -2.92 -6.41
C ASN A 128 7.19 -3.51 -5.23
N PHE A 129 7.75 -2.65 -4.40
CA PHE A 129 8.45 -3.07 -3.20
C PHE A 129 7.45 -3.53 -2.15
N ARG A 130 7.71 -4.68 -1.54
CA ARG A 130 6.85 -5.22 -0.48
C ARG A 130 7.38 -5.00 0.93
N HIS A 131 8.63 -4.57 1.08
CA HIS A 131 9.25 -4.34 2.37
C HIS A 131 9.95 -2.98 2.44
N THR A 132 10.35 -2.60 3.63
CA THR A 132 11.12 -1.38 3.86
C THR A 132 12.50 -1.47 3.18
N SER A 133 13.05 -0.33 2.76
CA SER A 133 14.30 -0.28 2.01
C SER A 133 15.53 -0.83 2.77
N CYS A 134 15.50 -0.95 4.09
CA CYS A 134 16.58 -1.51 4.89
C CYS A 134 16.16 -1.77 6.34
N GLN A 135 16.95 -2.52 7.08
CA GLN A 135 16.71 -2.82 8.50
C GLN A 135 16.71 -1.58 9.39
N LYS A 136 17.52 -0.56 9.06
CA LYS A 136 17.49 0.72 9.80
C LYS A 136 16.12 1.40 9.70
N GLN A 137 15.49 1.33 8.54
CA GLN A 137 14.17 1.92 8.32
C GLN A 137 13.11 1.28 9.24
N LYS A 138 13.18 -0.02 9.47
CA LYS A 138 12.29 -0.72 10.40
C LYS A 138 12.43 -0.23 11.84
N LYS A 139 13.65 0.15 12.26
CA LYS A 139 13.95 0.55 13.64
C LYS A 139 13.79 2.04 13.90
N CYS A 140 14.25 2.87 12.97
CA CYS A 140 14.41 4.31 13.17
C CYS A 140 13.60 5.15 12.17
N GLY A 141 12.81 4.53 11.29
CA GLY A 141 12.11 5.23 10.22
C GLY A 141 13.05 5.71 9.10
N MET A 142 12.55 6.62 8.29
CA MET A 142 13.25 7.12 7.11
C MET A 142 14.43 8.03 7.44
N CYS A 143 15.50 7.92 6.68
CA CYS A 143 16.62 8.86 6.73
C CYS A 143 16.15 10.26 6.30
N ARG A 144 16.47 11.29 7.09
CA ARG A 144 16.07 12.67 6.80
C ARG A 144 16.81 13.25 5.60
N ASN A 145 18.13 13.02 5.53
CA ASN A 145 19.03 13.70 4.60
C ASN A 145 19.61 12.77 3.52
N ARG A 146 18.97 11.61 3.28
CA ARG A 146 19.43 10.66 2.27
C ARG A 146 18.26 9.99 1.56
N SER A 147 18.36 9.94 0.22
CA SER A 147 17.52 9.06 -0.60
C SER A 147 18.08 7.63 -0.60
N CYS A 148 17.22 6.64 -0.85
CA CYS A 148 17.62 5.24 -0.92
C CYS A 148 18.24 4.87 -2.28
N LEU A 149 17.80 5.53 -3.36
CA LEU A 149 18.18 5.19 -4.73
C LEU A 149 19.02 6.24 -5.44
N ALA A 150 18.87 7.52 -5.11
CA ALA A 150 19.51 8.62 -5.83
C ALA A 150 20.32 9.53 -4.87
N PRO A 151 21.41 10.17 -5.33
CA PRO A 151 22.07 10.03 -6.63
C PRO A 151 22.76 8.66 -6.81
N GLU A 152 23.10 7.99 -5.71
CA GLU A 152 23.69 6.64 -5.69
C GLU A 152 22.89 5.74 -4.75
N PRO A 153 22.70 4.45 -5.10
CA PRO A 153 22.02 3.49 -4.24
C PRO A 153 22.68 3.42 -2.86
N CYS A 154 21.84 3.37 -1.83
CA CYS A 154 22.33 3.23 -0.46
C CYS A 154 23.00 1.86 -0.27
N PRO A 155 24.20 1.76 0.35
CA PRO A 155 24.85 0.48 0.60
C PRO A 155 24.03 -0.50 1.45
N ASN A 156 23.09 0.02 2.24
CA ASN A 156 22.18 -0.80 3.06
C ASN A 156 20.86 -1.09 2.37
N LEU A 157 20.72 -0.77 1.07
CA LEU A 157 19.51 -1.01 0.33
C LEU A 157 19.24 -2.51 0.24
N ASP A 158 18.05 -2.89 0.66
CA ASP A 158 17.48 -4.21 0.45
C ASP A 158 16.44 -4.09 -0.68
N ALA A 159 16.74 -4.68 -1.82
CA ALA A 159 15.91 -4.67 -3.02
C ALA A 159 15.46 -6.08 -3.41
N ASP A 160 15.35 -6.99 -2.42
CA ASP A 160 14.86 -8.35 -2.66
C ASP A 160 13.38 -8.33 -3.07
N HIS A 161 13.05 -9.01 -4.17
CA HIS A 161 11.69 -9.18 -4.70
C HIS A 161 11.13 -10.60 -4.48
N SER A 162 11.78 -11.43 -3.67
CA SER A 162 11.35 -12.81 -3.42
C SER A 162 9.92 -12.88 -2.88
N GLU A 163 9.57 -12.00 -1.93
CA GLU A 163 8.20 -11.93 -1.38
C GLU A 163 7.16 -11.53 -2.44
N TYR A 164 7.50 -10.63 -3.36
CA TYR A 164 6.62 -10.26 -4.46
C TYR A 164 6.43 -11.42 -5.45
N THR A 165 7.51 -12.11 -5.76
CA THR A 165 7.47 -13.32 -6.60
C THR A 165 6.59 -14.40 -5.97
N GLN A 166 6.72 -14.63 -4.66
CA GLN A 166 5.88 -15.57 -3.92
C GLN A 166 4.39 -15.17 -3.97
N LEU A 167 4.09 -13.86 -3.81
CA LEU A 167 2.72 -13.36 -3.95
C LEU A 167 2.14 -13.71 -5.32
N LEU A 168 2.87 -13.41 -6.40
CA LEU A 168 2.40 -13.69 -7.76
C LEU A 168 2.23 -15.19 -8.02
N GLN A 169 3.11 -16.03 -7.48
CA GLN A 169 2.95 -17.48 -7.55
C GLN A 169 1.69 -17.96 -6.83
N ARG A 170 1.41 -17.41 -5.64
CA ARG A 170 0.20 -17.73 -4.87
C ARG A 170 -1.08 -17.29 -5.59
N LEU A 171 -1.08 -16.14 -6.24
CA LEU A 171 -2.22 -15.62 -7.00
C LEU A 171 -2.56 -16.45 -8.25
N ARG A 172 -1.59 -17.16 -8.81
CA ARG A 172 -1.81 -18.05 -9.97
C ARG A 172 -2.33 -19.44 -9.61
N GLN A 173 -2.42 -19.78 -8.33
CA GLN A 173 -2.90 -21.10 -7.91
C GLN A 173 -4.43 -21.28 -8.02
N PRO A 174 -5.28 -20.27 -7.75
CA PRO A 174 -6.71 -20.38 -7.97
C PRO A 174 -7.02 -20.57 -9.46
N PRO A 175 -7.81 -21.60 -9.85
CA PRO A 175 -8.07 -21.93 -11.27
C PRO A 175 -8.89 -20.88 -12.00
N GLN A 176 -9.47 -19.92 -11.30
CA GLN A 176 -10.28 -18.83 -11.89
C GLN A 176 -9.45 -17.57 -12.22
N VAL A 177 -8.17 -17.52 -11.84
CA VAL A 177 -7.30 -16.36 -12.08
C VAL A 177 -6.23 -16.71 -13.10
N HIS A 178 -6.16 -15.93 -14.17
CA HIS A 178 -5.21 -16.11 -15.28
C HIS A 178 -4.22 -14.95 -15.36
#